data_88a1527f360865b27f28484ccbdb0b09
#
_entry.id   88a1527f360865b27f28484ccbdb0b09
#
_cell.length_a   1.000
_cell.length_b   1.000
_cell.length_c   1.000
_cell.angle_alpha   90.00
_cell.angle_beta   90.00
_cell.angle_gamma   90.00
#
_symmetry.space_group_name_H-M   'P 1'
#
loop_
_entity.id
_entity.type
_entity.pdbx_description
1 polymer ?
#
loop_
_entity_poly.entity_id
_entity_poly.type
_entity_poly.pdbx_seq_one_letter_code
_entity_poly.pdbx_strand_id
1 'polypeptide(L)'
;MQQTSIWIYGIGFLAQLFFSARILYQWMVTEKAKKIVTPPLFWILSIFGSYLLFMYGVLRNDFAIVFGQFFAYYIYLWNLNMQGIWKRVAVVLRVILILTPLVALVFLMRDMEAFTLFFFRQKNIPLRLLVFGSVGQMLFTFRFIYQWFYSLHLHRSVLPIGFWLISLLGSGTIVAYGIIRHDPVLILGQSVGFAAYVRNIMIGLQRRD
;
A
#
# COMPACT_ATOMS: atom_id res chain seq x y z
N MET A 1 -2.36 -19.64 19.72
CA MET A 1 -2.16 -19.11 18.36
C MET A 1 -3.38 -19.52 17.54
N GLN A 2 -4.24 -18.60 17.12
CA GLN A 2 -5.21 -18.93 16.08
C GLN A 2 -4.39 -19.32 14.83
N GLN A 3 -4.49 -20.56 14.41
CA GLN A 3 -3.90 -20.97 13.13
C GLN A 3 -4.58 -20.17 12.03
N THR A 4 -3.86 -19.17 11.51
CA THR A 4 -4.35 -18.42 10.34
C THR A 4 -4.52 -19.41 9.21
N SER A 5 -5.72 -19.54 8.68
CA SER A 5 -6.00 -20.48 7.59
C SER A 5 -5.12 -20.18 6.37
N ILE A 6 -4.64 -21.22 5.70
CA ILE A 6 -3.70 -21.10 4.56
C ILE A 6 -4.25 -20.23 3.42
N TRP A 7 -5.58 -20.22 3.23
CA TRP A 7 -6.21 -19.39 2.21
C TRP A 7 -6.16 -17.89 2.52
N ILE A 8 -6.12 -17.50 3.83
CA ILE A 8 -5.94 -16.10 4.23
C ILE A 8 -4.55 -15.62 3.82
N TYR A 9 -3.51 -16.41 4.05
CA TYR A 9 -2.17 -16.11 3.53
C TYR A 9 -2.17 -16.03 2.00
N GLY A 10 -2.95 -16.91 1.32
CA GLY A 10 -3.11 -16.86 -0.14
C GLY A 10 -3.60 -15.48 -0.64
N ILE A 11 -4.60 -14.89 0.02
CA ILE A 11 -5.08 -13.53 -0.30
C ILE A 11 -3.97 -12.50 -0.09
N GLY A 12 -3.24 -12.58 1.02
CA GLY A 12 -2.12 -11.69 1.31
C GLY A 12 -1.01 -11.80 0.27
N PHE A 13 -0.61 -13.00 -0.12
CA PHE A 13 0.40 -13.22 -1.17
C PHE A 13 -0.07 -12.73 -2.54
N LEU A 14 -1.33 -12.94 -2.89
CA LEU A 14 -1.89 -12.42 -4.13
C LEU A 14 -1.85 -10.88 -4.15
N ALA A 15 -2.18 -10.22 -3.04
CA ALA A 15 -2.03 -8.78 -2.90
C ALA A 15 -0.58 -8.33 -3.10
N GLN A 16 0.38 -9.03 -2.49
CA GLN A 16 1.81 -8.74 -2.63
C GLN A 16 2.32 -8.98 -4.06
N LEU A 17 1.75 -9.94 -4.77
CA LEU A 17 2.06 -10.15 -6.19
C LEU A 17 1.68 -8.91 -7.03
N PHE A 18 0.50 -8.34 -6.82
CA PHE A 18 0.10 -7.10 -7.50
C PHE A 18 1.01 -5.93 -7.13
N PHE A 19 1.37 -5.79 -5.86
CA PHE A 19 2.28 -4.74 -5.42
C PHE A 19 3.71 -4.91 -5.94
N SER A 20 4.19 -6.12 -6.03
CA SER A 20 5.50 -6.42 -6.63
C SER A 20 5.49 -6.16 -8.13
N ALA A 21 4.45 -6.61 -8.82
CA ALA A 21 4.29 -6.42 -10.26
C ALA A 21 4.25 -4.92 -10.64
N ARG A 22 3.53 -4.07 -9.85
CA ARG A 22 3.49 -2.63 -10.11
C ARG A 22 4.86 -1.96 -10.01
N ILE A 23 5.65 -2.36 -8.99
CA ILE A 23 6.98 -1.79 -8.74
C ILE A 23 7.96 -2.23 -9.83
N LEU A 24 7.96 -3.52 -10.17
CA LEU A 24 8.82 -4.06 -11.22
C LEU A 24 8.48 -3.44 -12.58
N TYR A 25 7.20 -3.33 -12.91
CA TYR A 25 6.76 -2.69 -14.15
C TYR A 25 7.17 -1.21 -14.21
N GLN A 26 6.93 -0.46 -13.13
CA GLN A 26 7.32 0.94 -13.03
C GLN A 26 8.85 1.10 -13.18
N TRP A 27 9.62 0.22 -12.53
CA TRP A 27 11.08 0.24 -12.65
C TRP A 27 11.54 -0.02 -14.09
N MET A 28 11.01 -1.03 -14.77
CA MET A 28 11.34 -1.32 -16.17
C MET A 28 11.08 -0.12 -17.09
N VAL A 29 9.91 0.54 -16.92
CA VAL A 29 9.55 1.73 -17.73
C VAL A 29 10.48 2.91 -17.40
N THR A 30 10.81 3.12 -16.12
CA THR A 30 11.73 4.16 -15.66
C THR A 30 13.15 3.93 -16.18
N GLU A 31 13.64 2.69 -16.16
CA GLU A 31 14.97 2.32 -16.65
C GLU A 31 15.11 2.60 -18.16
N LYS A 32 14.08 2.24 -18.94
CA LYS A 32 14.05 2.54 -20.39
C LYS A 32 14.00 4.03 -20.66
N ALA A 33 13.20 4.77 -19.89
CA ALA A 33 13.00 6.22 -20.08
C ALA A 33 14.16 7.07 -19.53
N LYS A 34 15.07 6.49 -18.73
CA LYS A 34 16.11 7.19 -17.97
C LYS A 34 15.60 8.35 -17.13
N LYS A 35 14.35 8.30 -16.71
CA LYS A 35 13.66 9.28 -15.85
C LYS A 35 12.55 8.58 -15.08
N ILE A 36 12.22 9.07 -13.87
CA ILE A 36 11.11 8.53 -13.10
C ILE A 36 9.80 8.73 -13.88
N VAL A 37 9.16 7.60 -14.20
CA VAL A 37 7.87 7.55 -14.91
C VAL A 37 6.83 6.91 -14.03
N THR A 38 5.59 7.38 -14.13
CA THR A 38 4.44 6.86 -13.38
C THR A 38 3.40 6.34 -14.38
N PRO A 39 3.55 5.10 -14.87
CA PRO A 39 2.62 4.56 -15.87
C PRO A 39 1.24 4.26 -15.23
N PRO A 40 0.13 4.36 -15.99
CA PRO A 40 -1.23 4.06 -15.48
C PRO A 40 -1.37 2.68 -14.86
N LEU A 41 -0.70 1.67 -15.41
CA LEU A 41 -0.73 0.30 -14.90
C LEU A 41 -0.23 0.20 -13.46
N PHE A 42 0.69 1.10 -13.03
CA PHE A 42 1.13 1.19 -11.64
C PHE A 42 -0.07 1.42 -10.69
N TRP A 43 -0.96 2.32 -11.03
CA TRP A 43 -2.13 2.64 -10.21
C TRP A 43 -3.21 1.57 -10.29
N ILE A 44 -3.41 0.96 -11.46
CA ILE A 44 -4.38 -0.14 -11.65
C ILE A 44 -3.98 -1.34 -10.78
N LEU A 45 -2.73 -1.80 -10.86
CA LEU A 45 -2.21 -2.89 -10.03
C LEU A 45 -2.26 -2.52 -8.53
N SER A 46 -2.06 -1.24 -8.20
CA SER A 46 -2.16 -0.73 -6.84
C SER A 46 -3.58 -0.86 -6.28
N ILE A 47 -4.60 -0.58 -7.07
CA ILE A 47 -6.01 -0.71 -6.67
C ILE A 47 -6.33 -2.17 -6.35
N PHE A 48 -5.97 -3.11 -7.23
CA PHE A 48 -6.19 -4.54 -6.99
C PHE A 48 -5.44 -5.04 -5.75
N GLY A 49 -4.15 -4.72 -5.64
CA GLY A 49 -3.34 -5.08 -4.48
C GLY A 49 -3.89 -4.52 -3.18
N SER A 50 -4.30 -3.25 -3.18
CA SER A 50 -4.86 -2.58 -2.00
C SER A 50 -6.19 -3.19 -1.57
N TYR A 51 -7.06 -3.53 -2.52
CA TYR A 51 -8.34 -4.17 -2.23
C TYR A 51 -8.14 -5.54 -1.56
N LEU A 52 -7.26 -6.37 -2.11
CA LEU A 52 -6.94 -7.68 -1.55
C LEU A 52 -6.24 -7.57 -0.19
N LEU A 53 -5.32 -6.60 -0.03
CA LEU A 53 -4.63 -6.42 1.25
C LEU A 53 -5.56 -5.81 2.31
N PHE A 54 -6.53 -5.00 1.93
CA PHE A 54 -7.61 -4.57 2.82
C PHE A 54 -8.40 -5.77 3.35
N MET A 55 -8.84 -6.68 2.46
CA MET A 55 -9.51 -7.93 2.86
C MET A 55 -8.61 -8.79 3.78
N TYR A 56 -7.34 -8.92 3.43
CA TYR A 56 -6.37 -9.63 4.28
C TYR A 56 -6.26 -9.01 5.67
N GLY A 57 -6.19 -7.69 5.77
CA GLY A 57 -6.14 -6.96 7.03
C GLY A 57 -7.38 -7.20 7.89
N VAL A 58 -8.58 -7.20 7.28
CA VAL A 58 -9.83 -7.55 7.96
C VAL A 58 -9.79 -8.98 8.50
N LEU A 59 -9.43 -9.95 7.66
CA LEU A 59 -9.37 -11.36 8.05
C LEU A 59 -8.27 -11.66 9.11
N ARG A 60 -7.27 -10.80 9.21
CA ARG A 60 -6.18 -10.88 10.20
C ARG A 60 -6.42 -10.05 11.45
N ASN A 61 -7.51 -9.32 11.52
CA ASN A 61 -7.81 -8.36 12.60
C ASN A 61 -6.70 -7.31 12.76
N ASP A 62 -6.12 -6.87 11.65
CA ASP A 62 -5.01 -5.91 11.65
C ASP A 62 -5.50 -4.52 11.22
N PHE A 63 -5.82 -3.69 12.21
CA PHE A 63 -6.30 -2.33 11.98
C PHE A 63 -5.32 -1.47 11.18
N ALA A 64 -4.02 -1.60 11.42
CA ALA A 64 -3.02 -0.78 10.72
C ALA A 64 -3.02 -1.08 9.22
N ILE A 65 -3.15 -2.35 8.83
CA ILE A 65 -3.27 -2.75 7.42
C ILE A 65 -4.59 -2.21 6.83
N VAL A 66 -5.73 -2.43 7.49
CA VAL A 66 -7.05 -1.98 7.01
C VAL A 66 -7.06 -0.47 6.80
N PHE A 67 -6.64 0.29 7.81
CA PHE A 67 -6.62 1.74 7.78
C PHE A 67 -5.66 2.28 6.71
N GLY A 68 -4.44 1.75 6.64
CA GLY A 68 -3.45 2.13 5.65
C GLY A 68 -3.91 1.87 4.22
N GLN A 69 -4.53 0.71 3.96
CA GLN A 69 -5.03 0.38 2.62
C GLN A 69 -6.26 1.19 2.24
N PHE A 70 -7.13 1.53 3.17
CA PHE A 70 -8.27 2.40 2.93
C PHE A 70 -7.84 3.75 2.35
N PHE A 71 -6.89 4.45 2.98
CA PHE A 71 -6.39 5.73 2.49
C PHE A 71 -5.61 5.59 1.18
N ALA A 72 -4.71 4.61 1.11
CA ALA A 72 -3.91 4.37 -0.08
C ALA A 72 -4.79 4.10 -1.32
N TYR A 73 -5.87 3.34 -1.16
CA TYR A 73 -6.82 3.01 -2.22
C TYR A 73 -7.42 4.26 -2.88
N TYR A 74 -7.90 5.23 -2.10
CA TYR A 74 -8.48 6.46 -2.67
C TYR A 74 -7.43 7.35 -3.32
N ILE A 75 -6.21 7.36 -2.80
CA ILE A 75 -5.08 8.04 -3.45
C ILE A 75 -4.78 7.40 -4.82
N TYR A 76 -4.88 6.07 -4.95
CA TYR A 76 -4.68 5.38 -6.23
C TYR A 76 -5.79 5.72 -7.24
N LEU A 77 -7.05 5.76 -6.80
CA LEU A 77 -8.17 6.20 -7.64
C LEU A 77 -7.99 7.65 -8.10
N TRP A 78 -7.57 8.53 -7.21
CA TRP A 78 -7.28 9.93 -7.55
C TRP A 78 -6.17 10.04 -8.61
N ASN A 79 -5.06 9.32 -8.45
CA ASN A 79 -3.97 9.31 -9.42
C ASN A 79 -4.41 8.79 -10.80
N LEU A 80 -5.25 7.75 -10.82
CA LEU A 80 -5.82 7.21 -12.05
C LEU A 80 -6.74 8.23 -12.74
N ASN A 81 -7.48 9.01 -11.95
CA ASN A 81 -8.30 10.11 -12.47
C ASN A 81 -7.43 11.23 -13.06
N MET A 82 -6.35 11.63 -12.39
CA MET A 82 -5.41 12.64 -12.89
C MET A 82 -4.75 12.24 -14.22
N GLN A 83 -4.57 10.94 -14.46
CA GLN A 83 -4.07 10.42 -15.73
C GLN A 83 -5.16 10.28 -16.81
N GLY A 84 -6.41 10.67 -16.53
CA GLY A 84 -7.54 10.61 -17.47
C GLY A 84 -8.10 9.20 -17.71
N ILE A 85 -7.50 8.16 -17.13
CA ILE A 85 -7.96 6.76 -17.27
C ILE A 85 -9.30 6.53 -16.61
N TRP A 86 -9.52 7.17 -15.44
CA TRP A 86 -10.76 7.05 -14.69
C TRP A 86 -12.00 7.40 -15.50
N LYS A 87 -11.90 8.38 -16.41
CA LYS A 87 -12.99 8.78 -17.31
C LYS A 87 -13.38 7.70 -18.30
N ARG A 88 -12.50 6.74 -18.61
CA ARG A 88 -12.75 5.63 -19.53
C ARG A 88 -13.40 4.41 -18.85
N VAL A 89 -13.43 4.39 -17.52
CA VAL A 89 -14.08 3.32 -16.74
C VAL A 89 -15.59 3.53 -16.77
N ALA A 90 -16.38 2.46 -16.95
CA ALA A 90 -17.83 2.52 -16.94
C ALA A 90 -18.35 3.12 -15.63
N VAL A 91 -19.40 3.95 -15.70
CA VAL A 91 -19.93 4.68 -14.53
C VAL A 91 -20.32 3.71 -13.39
N VAL A 92 -20.97 2.61 -13.71
CA VAL A 92 -21.37 1.58 -12.72
C VAL A 92 -20.14 1.05 -11.99
N LEU A 93 -19.06 0.71 -12.71
CA LEU A 93 -17.83 0.22 -12.10
C LEU A 93 -17.15 1.29 -11.24
N ARG A 94 -17.18 2.58 -11.66
CA ARG A 94 -16.67 3.68 -10.82
C ARG A 94 -17.41 3.79 -9.49
N VAL A 95 -18.74 3.72 -9.53
CA VAL A 95 -19.58 3.78 -8.31
C VAL A 95 -19.25 2.59 -7.38
N ILE A 96 -19.18 1.37 -7.93
CA ILE A 96 -18.81 0.18 -7.16
C ILE A 96 -17.43 0.36 -6.51
N LEU A 97 -16.42 0.75 -7.29
CA LEU A 97 -15.06 0.94 -6.78
C LEU A 97 -14.97 2.02 -5.69
N ILE A 98 -15.76 3.11 -5.79
CA ILE A 98 -15.77 4.14 -4.76
C ILE A 98 -16.51 3.66 -3.50
N LEU A 99 -17.66 3.01 -3.66
CA LEU A 99 -18.53 2.71 -2.51
C LEU A 99 -18.09 1.46 -1.74
N THR A 100 -17.51 0.45 -2.38
CA THR A 100 -17.22 -0.83 -1.71
C THR A 100 -16.35 -0.69 -0.45
N PRO A 101 -15.21 0.03 -0.43
CA PRO A 101 -14.41 0.17 0.79
C PRO A 101 -15.13 1.00 1.86
N LEU A 102 -15.92 2.00 1.47
CA LEU A 102 -16.73 2.81 2.40
C LEU A 102 -17.79 1.97 3.08
N VAL A 103 -18.54 1.20 2.30
CA VAL A 103 -19.58 0.30 2.83
C VAL A 103 -18.97 -0.74 3.75
N ALA A 104 -17.83 -1.33 3.36
CA ALA A 104 -17.11 -2.28 4.20
C ALA A 104 -16.66 -1.65 5.53
N LEU A 105 -16.13 -0.42 5.51
CA LEU A 105 -15.73 0.29 6.72
C LEU A 105 -16.93 0.63 7.61
N VAL A 106 -18.03 1.15 7.04
CA VAL A 106 -19.26 1.44 7.79
C VAL A 106 -19.81 0.17 8.43
N PHE A 107 -19.80 -0.95 7.71
CA PHE A 107 -20.25 -2.23 8.24
C PHE A 107 -19.37 -2.71 9.40
N LEU A 108 -18.04 -2.57 9.31
CA LEU A 108 -17.09 -2.89 10.38
C LEU A 108 -17.28 -2.00 11.62
N MET A 109 -17.65 -0.73 11.43
CA MET A 109 -17.85 0.25 12.50
C MET A 109 -19.26 0.25 13.10
N ARG A 110 -20.18 -0.57 12.58
CA ARG A 110 -21.58 -0.62 13.04
C ARG A 110 -21.71 -1.01 14.52
N ASP A 111 -20.79 -1.84 14.99
CA ASP A 111 -20.65 -2.21 16.39
C ASP A 111 -19.26 -1.76 16.88
N MET A 112 -19.21 -0.60 17.54
CA MET A 112 -17.98 0.01 18.03
C MET A 112 -17.31 -0.80 19.13
N GLU A 113 -18.06 -1.55 19.92
CA GLU A 113 -17.52 -2.42 20.95
C GLU A 113 -16.86 -3.64 20.30
N ALA A 114 -17.54 -4.31 19.40
CA ALA A 114 -16.97 -5.41 18.60
C ALA A 114 -15.78 -4.92 17.78
N PHE A 115 -15.84 -3.76 17.14
CA PHE A 115 -14.74 -3.16 16.39
C PHE A 115 -13.50 -2.95 17.27
N THR A 116 -13.70 -2.38 18.47
CA THR A 116 -12.59 -2.11 19.40
C THR A 116 -11.97 -3.40 19.91
N LEU A 117 -12.79 -4.39 20.27
CA LEU A 117 -12.34 -5.71 20.69
C LEU A 117 -11.57 -6.43 19.57
N PHE A 118 -12.06 -6.34 18.35
CA PHE A 118 -11.52 -7.02 17.18
C PHE A 118 -10.13 -6.48 16.81
N PHE A 119 -9.94 -5.17 16.80
CA PHE A 119 -8.69 -4.56 16.34
C PHE A 119 -7.69 -4.22 17.44
N PHE A 120 -8.13 -3.86 18.65
CA PHE A 120 -7.24 -3.29 19.67
C PHE A 120 -7.01 -4.18 20.90
N ARG A 121 -7.83 -5.20 21.15
CA ARG A 121 -7.64 -6.14 22.27
C ARG A 121 -6.86 -7.41 21.91
N GLN A 122 -5.88 -7.33 21.03
CA GLN A 122 -4.97 -8.46 20.80
C GLN A 122 -3.99 -8.59 21.98
N LYS A 123 -4.31 -9.47 22.93
CA LYS A 123 -3.55 -9.65 24.19
C LYS A 123 -2.11 -10.20 24.03
N ASN A 124 -1.67 -10.56 22.82
CA ASN A 124 -0.47 -11.36 22.60
C ASN A 124 0.70 -10.61 21.93
N ILE A 125 0.62 -9.28 21.76
CA ILE A 125 1.68 -8.51 21.13
C ILE A 125 2.23 -7.49 22.14
N PRO A 126 3.53 -7.52 22.48
CA PRO A 126 4.13 -6.50 23.32
C PRO A 126 3.92 -5.10 22.74
N LEU A 127 3.52 -4.14 23.57
CA LEU A 127 3.22 -2.76 23.14
C LEU A 127 4.36 -2.13 22.31
N ARG A 128 5.62 -2.38 22.70
CA ARG A 128 6.80 -1.89 21.97
C ARG A 128 6.83 -2.39 20.51
N LEU A 129 6.50 -3.67 20.32
CA LEU A 129 6.47 -4.27 18.99
C LEU A 129 5.29 -3.76 18.16
N LEU A 130 4.14 -3.57 18.81
CA LEU A 130 2.96 -2.96 18.16
C LEU A 130 3.28 -1.55 17.68
N VAL A 131 3.87 -0.71 18.53
CA VAL A 131 4.28 0.67 18.17
C VAL A 131 5.29 0.65 17.03
N PHE A 132 6.31 -0.21 17.10
CA PHE A 132 7.33 -0.31 16.06
C PHE A 132 6.72 -0.68 14.68
N GLY A 133 5.87 -1.70 14.63
CA GLY A 133 5.18 -2.10 13.41
C GLY A 133 4.24 -1.00 12.88
N SER A 134 3.52 -0.33 13.80
CA SER A 134 2.62 0.79 13.45
C SER A 134 3.38 1.97 12.87
N VAL A 135 4.55 2.33 13.39
CA VAL A 135 5.41 3.37 12.83
C VAL A 135 5.86 3.01 11.42
N GLY A 136 6.30 1.77 11.18
CA GLY A 136 6.66 1.29 9.85
C GLY A 136 5.48 1.38 8.87
N GLN A 137 4.30 0.96 9.29
CA GLN A 137 3.08 1.03 8.47
C GLN A 137 2.65 2.47 8.22
N MET A 138 2.76 3.36 9.21
CA MET A 138 2.49 4.80 9.03
C MET A 138 3.43 5.43 8.01
N LEU A 139 4.74 5.17 8.11
CA LEU A 139 5.72 5.66 7.13
C LEU A 139 5.37 5.15 5.73
N PHE A 140 5.04 3.87 5.62
CA PHE A 140 4.70 3.26 4.36
C PHE A 140 3.39 3.80 3.74
N THR A 141 2.44 4.19 4.56
CA THR A 141 1.21 4.87 4.13
C THR A 141 1.48 6.34 3.81
N PHE A 142 2.26 7.02 4.66
CA PHE A 142 2.58 8.43 4.52
C PHE A 142 3.27 8.76 3.19
N ARG A 143 4.04 7.85 2.61
CA ARG A 143 4.65 8.06 1.28
C ARG A 143 3.62 8.39 0.19
N PHE A 144 2.42 7.79 0.25
CA PHE A 144 1.36 8.07 -0.71
C PHE A 144 0.66 9.40 -0.43
N ILE A 145 0.51 9.76 0.84
CA ILE A 145 0.00 11.08 1.25
C ILE A 145 0.97 12.16 0.76
N TYR A 146 2.27 12.00 1.01
CA TYR A 146 3.31 12.88 0.51
C TYR A 146 3.28 12.98 -1.03
N GLN A 147 3.22 11.84 -1.73
CA GLN A 147 3.11 11.78 -3.19
C GLN A 147 1.87 12.52 -3.68
N TRP A 148 0.74 12.34 -3.01
CA TRP A 148 -0.52 12.95 -3.38
C TRP A 148 -0.45 14.49 -3.28
N PHE A 149 0.02 15.03 -2.17
CA PHE A 149 0.22 16.48 -2.02
C PHE A 149 1.19 17.03 -3.06
N TYR A 150 2.29 16.34 -3.32
CA TYR A 150 3.27 16.74 -4.33
C TYR A 150 2.65 16.73 -5.75
N SER A 151 1.85 15.74 -6.06
CA SER A 151 1.14 15.62 -7.34
C SER A 151 0.02 16.66 -7.49
N LEU A 152 -0.68 17.00 -6.39
CA LEU A 152 -1.66 18.09 -6.36
C LEU A 152 -1.03 19.42 -6.75
N HIS A 153 0.10 19.75 -6.13
CA HIS A 153 0.82 21.00 -6.42
C HIS A 153 1.28 21.10 -7.87
N LEU A 154 1.70 19.99 -8.47
CA LEU A 154 2.14 19.93 -9.86
C LEU A 154 1.01 19.70 -10.88
N HIS A 155 -0.23 19.52 -10.43
CA HIS A 155 -1.41 19.18 -11.27
C HIS A 155 -1.18 17.98 -12.20
N ARG A 156 -0.32 17.05 -11.78
CA ARG A 156 -0.03 15.80 -12.52
C ARG A 156 0.40 14.67 -11.58
N SER A 157 0.05 13.44 -11.94
CA SER A 157 0.45 12.24 -11.19
C SER A 157 1.95 11.96 -11.37
N VAL A 158 2.74 12.12 -10.31
CA VAL A 158 4.19 11.88 -10.29
C VAL A 158 4.61 11.09 -9.05
N LEU A 159 5.78 10.47 -9.12
CA LEU A 159 6.45 9.80 -7.99
C LEU A 159 7.76 10.54 -7.68
N PRO A 160 7.77 11.49 -6.73
CA PRO A 160 8.95 12.27 -6.39
C PRO A 160 10.01 11.42 -5.67
N ILE A 161 11.27 11.89 -5.64
CA ILE A 161 12.37 11.18 -4.97
C ILE A 161 12.03 10.90 -3.49
N GLY A 162 11.40 11.84 -2.79
CA GLY A 162 10.97 11.65 -1.40
C GLY A 162 10.03 10.46 -1.19
N PHE A 163 9.18 10.14 -2.18
CA PHE A 163 8.37 8.92 -2.15
C PHE A 163 9.22 7.66 -2.03
N TRP A 164 10.32 7.57 -2.78
CA TRP A 164 11.22 6.42 -2.77
C TRP A 164 12.06 6.34 -1.50
N LEU A 165 12.50 7.49 -0.96
CA LEU A 165 13.21 7.55 0.33
C LEU A 165 12.32 7.07 1.49
N ILE A 166 11.09 7.58 1.58
CA ILE A 166 10.13 7.15 2.60
C ILE A 166 9.77 5.67 2.41
N SER A 167 9.67 5.20 1.15
CA SER A 167 9.43 3.78 0.84
C SER A 167 10.54 2.89 1.36
N LEU A 168 11.80 3.30 1.20
CA LEU A 168 12.95 2.53 1.65
C LEU A 168 12.99 2.42 3.18
N LEU A 169 12.75 3.53 3.90
CA LEU A 169 12.70 3.56 5.37
C LEU A 169 11.51 2.73 5.90
N GLY A 170 10.31 2.97 5.37
CA GLY A 170 9.11 2.27 5.81
C GLY A 170 9.16 0.77 5.53
N SER A 171 9.64 0.36 4.33
CA SER A 171 9.77 -1.06 4.01
C SER A 171 10.80 -1.76 4.90
N GLY A 172 11.93 -1.11 5.21
CA GLY A 172 12.92 -1.64 6.14
C GLY A 172 12.35 -1.91 7.53
N THR A 173 11.57 -0.96 8.04
CA THR A 173 10.88 -1.11 9.32
C THR A 173 9.86 -2.25 9.29
N ILE A 174 9.08 -2.38 8.20
CA ILE A 174 8.09 -3.45 8.06
C ILE A 174 8.76 -4.83 7.89
N VAL A 175 9.88 -4.93 7.17
CA VAL A 175 10.64 -6.19 7.06
C VAL A 175 11.17 -6.60 8.44
N ALA A 176 11.76 -5.67 9.20
CA ALA A 176 12.24 -5.96 10.55
C ALA A 176 11.10 -6.41 11.48
N TYR A 177 9.95 -5.75 11.40
CA TYR A 177 8.74 -6.16 12.11
C TYR A 177 8.26 -7.55 11.69
N GLY A 178 8.22 -7.82 10.38
CA GLY A 178 7.85 -9.12 9.81
C GLY A 178 8.75 -10.26 10.27
N ILE A 179 10.07 -10.02 10.35
CA ILE A 179 11.04 -11.00 10.87
C ILE A 179 10.74 -11.34 12.34
N ILE A 180 10.54 -10.33 13.19
CA ILE A 180 10.22 -10.53 14.62
C ILE A 180 8.87 -11.26 14.78
N ARG A 181 7.91 -11.01 13.89
CA ARG A 181 6.58 -11.60 13.90
C ARG A 181 6.48 -12.93 13.17
N HIS A 182 7.55 -13.38 12.51
CA HIS A 182 7.55 -14.53 11.61
C HIS A 182 6.41 -14.46 10.58
N ASP A 183 6.17 -13.27 10.01
CA ASP A 183 5.13 -13.03 8.99
C ASP A 183 5.76 -13.02 7.59
N PRO A 184 5.67 -14.13 6.83
CA PRO A 184 6.31 -14.24 5.52
C PRO A 184 5.70 -13.30 4.47
N VAL A 185 4.43 -12.91 4.61
CA VAL A 185 3.76 -11.99 3.68
C VAL A 185 4.40 -10.60 3.76
N LEU A 186 4.66 -10.11 4.98
CA LEU A 186 5.31 -8.82 5.19
C LEU A 186 6.77 -8.83 4.71
N ILE A 187 7.51 -9.90 5.02
CA ILE A 187 8.93 -10.02 4.63
C ILE A 187 9.07 -10.01 3.11
N LEU A 188 8.42 -10.95 2.43
CA LEU A 188 8.54 -11.11 0.98
C LEU A 188 7.97 -9.89 0.22
N GLY A 189 6.82 -9.39 0.67
CA GLY A 189 6.16 -8.25 0.03
C GLY A 189 7.01 -6.98 0.01
N GLN A 190 7.79 -6.72 1.06
CA GLN A 190 8.62 -5.53 1.15
C GLN A 190 10.02 -5.72 0.55
N SER A 191 10.59 -6.91 0.63
CA SER A 191 11.93 -7.20 0.13
C SER A 191 12.06 -6.99 -1.38
N VAL A 192 11.04 -7.36 -2.16
CA VAL A 192 11.01 -7.19 -3.62
C VAL A 192 11.11 -5.71 -4.03
N GLY A 193 10.56 -4.79 -3.22
CA GLY A 193 10.61 -3.36 -3.49
C GLY A 193 11.98 -2.71 -3.33
N PHE A 194 12.85 -3.26 -2.48
CA PHE A 194 14.09 -2.62 -2.05
C PHE A 194 15.01 -2.20 -3.21
N ALA A 195 15.31 -3.14 -4.12
CA ALA A 195 16.18 -2.87 -5.28
C ALA A 195 15.59 -1.77 -6.18
N ALA A 196 14.28 -1.81 -6.42
CA ALA A 196 13.58 -0.82 -7.21
C ALA A 196 13.58 0.57 -6.54
N TYR A 197 13.42 0.64 -5.21
CA TYR A 197 13.45 1.92 -4.48
C TYR A 197 14.83 2.58 -4.58
N VAL A 198 15.89 1.82 -4.30
CA VAL A 198 17.27 2.31 -4.43
C VAL A 198 17.55 2.78 -5.86
N ARG A 199 17.17 1.99 -6.87
CA ARG A 199 17.40 2.35 -8.27
C ARG A 199 16.62 3.60 -8.71
N ASN A 200 15.37 3.76 -8.30
CA ASN A 200 14.59 4.97 -8.59
C ASN A 200 15.21 6.22 -7.93
N ILE A 201 15.76 6.10 -6.72
CA ILE A 201 16.50 7.19 -6.06
C ILE A 201 17.74 7.57 -6.90
N MET A 202 18.53 6.60 -7.32
CA MET A 202 19.72 6.85 -8.14
C MET A 202 19.38 7.58 -9.45
N ILE A 203 18.36 7.10 -10.19
CA ILE A 203 17.90 7.74 -11.43
C ILE A 203 17.38 9.16 -11.17
N GLY A 204 16.68 9.36 -10.06
CA GLY A 204 16.13 10.67 -9.69
C GLY A 204 17.22 11.69 -9.31
N LEU A 205 18.32 11.25 -8.70
CA LEU A 205 19.46 12.11 -8.34
C LEU A 205 20.31 12.49 -9.54
N GLN A 206 20.54 11.58 -10.48
CA GLN A 206 21.34 11.82 -11.69
C GLN A 206 20.78 12.90 -12.62
N ARG A 207 19.53 13.34 -12.41
CA ARG A 207 18.87 14.36 -13.23
C ARG A 207 18.78 15.74 -12.57
N ARG A 208 19.37 15.92 -11.42
CA ARG A 208 19.45 17.23 -10.75
C ARG A 208 20.67 18.03 -11.17
N ASP A 209 21.58 17.39 -11.89
CA ASP A 209 22.74 17.99 -12.54
C ASP A 209 22.44 18.25 -14.04
#